data_308c572ffaf767566025f2f083aa8c2a
#
_entry.id   308c572ffaf767566025f2f083aa8c2a
#
_cell.length_a   1.000
_cell.length_b   1.000
_cell.length_c   1.000
_cell.angle_alpha   90.00
_cell.angle_beta   90.00
_cell.angle_gamma   90.00
#
_symmetry.space_group_name_H-M   'P 1'
#
loop_
_entity.id
_entity.type
_entity.pdbx_description
1 polymer ?
#
loop_
_entity_poly.entity_id
_entity_poly.type
_entity_poly.pdbx_seq_one_letter_code
_entity_poly.pdbx_strand_id
1 'polypeptide(L)'
;MKWFIASDIHGSEYYCKKMINSFESEKADKILFLGDILYHGPRNDLPKDYNPKAVIILLNELKDKILCVRGNCDTDVDQMVLEFPILADYCIITDKDKVIYATHGHNYNENNLPPLQKEIFCCTGTLIYLPATYTKITHI
;
A
#
# COMPACT_ATOMS: atom_id res chain seq x y z
N MET A 1 -14.43 0.53 10.85
CA MET A 1 -13.37 -0.34 10.28
C MET A 1 -12.06 0.42 10.39
N LYS A 2 -11.01 -0.20 10.93
CA LYS A 2 -9.68 0.42 11.07
C LYS A 2 -8.79 -0.05 9.91
N TRP A 3 -8.31 0.87 9.12
CA TRP A 3 -7.37 0.61 8.02
C TRP A 3 -5.94 0.83 8.48
N PHE A 4 -5.06 -0.10 8.15
CA PHE A 4 -3.63 0.03 8.24
C PHE A 4 -3.10 0.35 6.83
N ILE A 5 -2.31 1.41 6.68
CA ILE A 5 -1.84 1.85 5.37
C ILE A 5 -0.34 1.61 5.28
N ALA A 6 0.08 0.90 4.24
CA ALA A 6 1.49 0.58 3.96
C ALA A 6 1.82 0.83 2.49
N SER A 7 3.10 1.03 2.19
CA SER A 7 3.64 1.24 0.85
C SER A 7 5.11 0.85 0.80
N ASP A 8 5.63 0.56 -0.41
CA ASP A 8 7.06 0.53 -0.71
C ASP A 8 7.88 -0.50 0.11
N ILE A 9 7.42 -1.75 0.18
CA ILE A 9 8.15 -2.87 0.79
C ILE A 9 9.36 -3.29 -0.07
N HIS A 10 9.23 -3.18 -1.40
CA HIS A 10 10.30 -3.48 -2.35
C HIS A 10 11.01 -4.82 -2.12
N GLY A 11 10.27 -5.87 -1.75
CA GLY A 11 10.80 -7.22 -1.55
C GLY A 11 11.61 -7.44 -0.27
N SER A 12 11.60 -6.49 0.67
CA SER A 12 12.27 -6.63 1.96
C SER A 12 11.48 -7.50 2.92
N GLU A 13 12.00 -8.67 3.24
CA GLU A 13 11.41 -9.54 4.27
C GLU A 13 11.42 -8.87 5.65
N TYR A 14 12.50 -8.15 5.97
CA TYR A 14 12.63 -7.44 7.24
C TYR A 14 11.51 -6.42 7.43
N TYR A 15 11.29 -5.56 6.43
CA TYR A 15 10.27 -4.53 6.53
C TYR A 15 8.85 -5.10 6.40
N CYS A 16 8.65 -6.15 5.60
CA CYS A 16 7.38 -6.84 5.53
C CYS A 16 6.97 -7.41 6.91
N LYS A 17 7.87 -8.08 7.61
CA LYS A 17 7.63 -8.57 8.98
C LYS A 17 7.33 -7.44 9.96
N LYS A 18 8.07 -6.33 9.89
CA LYS A 18 7.78 -5.14 10.72
C LYS A 18 6.38 -4.59 10.46
N MET A 19 6.01 -4.48 9.20
CA MET A 19 4.68 -4.02 8.77
C MET A 19 3.58 -4.93 9.34
N ILE A 20 3.73 -6.25 9.22
CA ILE A 20 2.76 -7.22 9.75
C ILE A 20 2.64 -7.10 11.28
N ASN A 21 3.76 -7.04 12.00
CA ASN A 21 3.76 -6.86 13.45
C ASN A 21 3.04 -5.56 13.87
N SER A 22 3.26 -4.47 13.12
CA SER A 22 2.57 -3.21 13.37
C SER A 22 1.07 -3.30 13.08
N PHE A 23 0.69 -3.94 11.96
CA PHE A 23 -0.71 -4.20 11.63
C PHE A 23 -1.46 -4.95 12.76
N GLU A 24 -0.82 -5.99 13.30
CA GLU A 24 -1.38 -6.79 14.40
C GLU A 24 -1.44 -6.00 15.71
N SER A 25 -0.37 -5.28 16.08
CA SER A 25 -0.32 -4.49 17.31
C SER A 25 -1.36 -3.36 17.32
N GLU A 26 -1.60 -2.76 16.16
CA GLU A 26 -2.63 -1.74 15.96
C GLU A 26 -4.05 -2.30 15.93
N LYS A 27 -4.20 -3.62 15.91
CA LYS A 27 -5.51 -4.31 15.81
C LYS A 27 -6.35 -3.74 14.66
N ALA A 28 -5.72 -3.51 13.51
CA ALA A 28 -6.41 -3.03 12.34
C ALA A 28 -7.18 -4.17 11.65
N ASP A 29 -8.29 -3.83 11.00
CA ASP A 29 -9.16 -4.81 10.36
C ASP A 29 -8.65 -5.21 8.96
N LYS A 30 -8.11 -4.23 8.23
CA LYS A 30 -7.67 -4.35 6.83
C LYS A 30 -6.38 -3.59 6.59
N ILE A 31 -5.63 -4.03 5.58
CA ILE A 31 -4.45 -3.35 5.07
C ILE A 31 -4.80 -2.68 3.73
N LEU A 32 -4.55 -1.39 3.63
CA LEU A 32 -4.50 -0.68 2.35
C LEU A 32 -3.04 -0.60 1.91
N PHE A 33 -2.68 -1.35 0.89
CA PHE A 33 -1.33 -1.36 0.34
C PHE A 33 -1.26 -0.41 -0.86
N LEU A 34 -0.35 0.56 -0.82
CA LEU A 34 -0.23 1.57 -1.87
C LEU A 34 0.82 1.22 -2.93
N GLY A 35 1.15 -0.07 -3.07
CA GLY A 35 2.01 -0.57 -4.14
C GLY A 35 3.50 -0.67 -3.82
N ASP A 36 4.28 -1.01 -4.83
CA ASP A 36 5.72 -1.28 -4.78
C ASP A 36 6.09 -2.41 -3.81
N ILE A 37 5.53 -3.61 -4.10
CA ILE A 37 5.57 -4.73 -3.17
C ILE A 37 6.87 -5.55 -3.30
N LEU A 38 7.21 -6.04 -4.50
CA LEU A 38 8.25 -7.06 -4.67
C LEU A 38 9.54 -6.53 -5.28
N TYR A 39 9.46 -5.70 -6.31
CA TYR A 39 10.63 -5.22 -7.04
C TYR A 39 11.23 -3.97 -6.39
N HIS A 40 12.55 -3.99 -6.18
CA HIS A 40 13.27 -2.88 -5.53
C HIS A 40 13.48 -1.65 -6.42
N GLY A 41 13.24 -1.77 -7.73
CA GLY A 41 13.52 -0.73 -8.71
C GLY A 41 14.98 -0.68 -9.17
N PRO A 42 15.25 -0.33 -10.45
CA PRO A 42 16.59 -0.44 -11.02
C PRO A 42 17.58 0.64 -10.53
N ARG A 43 17.07 1.67 -9.87
CA ARG A 43 17.87 2.84 -9.41
C ARG A 43 18.21 2.81 -7.92
N ASN A 44 17.64 1.85 -7.18
CA ASN A 44 17.79 1.76 -5.74
C ASN A 44 18.72 0.61 -5.37
N ASP A 45 19.43 0.75 -4.26
CA ASP A 45 20.11 -0.37 -3.64
C ASP A 45 19.10 -1.41 -3.15
N LEU A 46 19.54 -2.66 -2.99
CA LEU A 46 18.71 -3.69 -2.41
C LEU A 46 18.35 -3.32 -0.97
N PRO A 47 17.07 -3.36 -0.62
CA PRO A 47 16.65 -3.07 0.74
C PRO A 47 17.13 -4.18 1.70
N LYS A 48 17.11 -3.88 2.99
CA LYS A 48 17.50 -4.83 4.03
C LYS A 48 16.74 -6.13 3.91
N ASP A 49 17.47 -7.24 3.96
CA ASP A 49 16.94 -8.61 3.85
C ASP A 49 16.02 -8.76 2.62
N TYR A 50 16.51 -8.36 1.44
CA TYR A 50 15.79 -8.51 0.17
C TYR A 50 15.52 -9.97 -0.12
N ASN A 51 14.27 -10.38 0.06
CA ASN A 51 13.78 -11.75 -0.14
C ASN A 51 12.33 -11.74 -0.61
N PRO A 52 12.07 -11.41 -1.90
CA PRO A 52 10.70 -11.31 -2.41
C PRO A 52 9.91 -12.61 -2.29
N LYS A 53 10.57 -13.78 -2.31
CA LYS A 53 9.88 -15.07 -2.10
C LYS A 53 9.27 -15.19 -0.71
N ALA A 54 9.96 -14.72 0.32
CA ALA A 54 9.42 -14.69 1.68
C ALA A 54 8.29 -13.66 1.79
N VAL A 55 8.42 -12.50 1.15
CA VAL A 55 7.37 -11.48 1.11
C VAL A 55 6.08 -12.02 0.48
N ILE A 56 6.18 -12.77 -0.63
CA ILE A 56 5.03 -13.41 -1.28
C ILE A 56 4.29 -14.33 -0.30
N ILE A 57 5.01 -15.20 0.40
CA ILE A 57 4.40 -16.13 1.37
C ILE A 57 3.68 -15.36 2.47
N LEU A 58 4.36 -14.39 3.09
CA LEU A 58 3.82 -13.60 4.20
C LEU A 58 2.57 -12.80 3.81
N LEU A 59 2.55 -12.20 2.63
CA LEU A 59 1.41 -11.40 2.19
C LEU A 59 0.25 -12.27 1.70
N ASN A 60 0.51 -13.41 1.07
CA ASN A 60 -0.55 -14.33 0.66
C ASN A 60 -1.30 -14.94 1.85
N GLU A 61 -0.65 -15.11 3.01
CA GLU A 61 -1.34 -15.48 4.26
C GLU A 61 -2.36 -14.41 4.72
N LEU A 62 -2.18 -13.17 4.30
CA LEU A 62 -3.04 -12.03 4.65
C LEU A 62 -3.95 -11.57 3.49
N LYS A 63 -4.03 -12.31 2.38
CA LYS A 63 -4.73 -11.93 1.14
C LYS A 63 -6.15 -11.41 1.36
N ASP A 64 -6.90 -12.02 2.26
CA ASP A 64 -8.29 -11.65 2.56
C ASP A 64 -8.42 -10.31 3.31
N LYS A 65 -7.31 -9.80 3.83
CA LYS A 65 -7.24 -8.53 4.57
C LYS A 65 -6.65 -7.39 3.74
N ILE A 66 -6.06 -7.68 2.59
CA ILE A 66 -5.35 -6.70 1.77
C ILE A 66 -6.24 -6.13 0.67
N LEU A 67 -6.28 -4.81 0.58
CA LEU A 67 -6.70 -4.05 -0.60
C LEU A 67 -5.45 -3.34 -1.12
N CYS A 68 -5.12 -3.52 -2.39
CA CYS A 68 -3.89 -2.99 -2.96
C CYS A 68 -4.16 -2.12 -4.19
N VAL A 69 -3.35 -1.07 -4.37
CA VAL A 69 -3.25 -0.31 -5.61
C VAL A 69 -1.84 -0.47 -6.19
N ARG A 70 -1.73 -0.29 -7.49
CA ARG A 70 -0.49 -0.48 -8.24
C ARG A 70 0.52 0.61 -7.95
N GLY A 71 1.74 0.22 -7.58
CA GLY A 71 2.91 1.08 -7.59
C GLY A 71 3.59 1.17 -8.96
N ASN A 72 4.62 1.99 -9.06
CA ASN A 72 5.36 2.12 -10.32
C ASN A 72 6.29 0.93 -10.61
N CYS A 73 6.62 0.13 -9.60
CA CYS A 73 7.43 -1.07 -9.75
C CYS A 73 6.61 -2.36 -9.86
N ASP A 74 5.30 -2.33 -9.60
CA ASP A 74 4.45 -3.52 -9.67
C ASP A 74 4.13 -3.90 -11.12
N THR A 75 4.21 -5.18 -11.43
CA THR A 75 4.06 -5.72 -12.78
C THR A 75 3.05 -6.87 -12.84
N ASP A 76 2.67 -7.24 -14.07
CA ASP A 76 1.85 -8.44 -14.31
C ASP A 76 2.51 -9.72 -13.79
N VAL A 77 3.84 -9.76 -13.76
CA VAL A 77 4.59 -10.91 -13.22
C VAL A 77 4.41 -11.02 -11.72
N ASP A 78 4.38 -9.89 -11.01
CA ASP A 78 4.13 -9.88 -9.56
C ASP A 78 2.70 -10.35 -9.26
N GLN A 79 1.73 -9.97 -10.09
CA GLN A 79 0.34 -10.45 -9.96
C GLN A 79 0.22 -11.97 -10.13
N MET A 80 1.12 -12.63 -10.86
CA MET A 80 1.08 -14.09 -11.02
C MET A 80 1.40 -14.85 -9.74
N VAL A 81 2.05 -14.21 -8.78
CA VAL A 81 2.52 -14.85 -7.52
C VAL A 81 1.84 -14.30 -6.27
N LEU A 82 1.17 -13.14 -6.36
CA LEU A 82 0.38 -12.56 -5.28
C LEU A 82 -1.10 -12.94 -5.46
N GLU A 83 -1.71 -13.51 -4.42
CA GLU A 83 -3.07 -14.07 -4.45
C GLU A 83 -4.16 -13.02 -4.16
N PHE A 84 -3.85 -11.76 -4.27
CA PHE A 84 -4.77 -10.62 -4.17
C PHE A 84 -4.49 -9.62 -5.29
N PRO A 85 -5.49 -8.83 -5.75
CA PRO A 85 -5.29 -7.88 -6.85
C PRO A 85 -4.29 -6.78 -6.49
N ILE A 86 -3.32 -6.50 -7.38
CA ILE A 86 -2.29 -5.47 -7.21
C ILE A 86 -2.21 -4.45 -8.34
N LEU A 87 -2.96 -4.62 -9.42
CA LEU A 87 -2.80 -3.83 -10.65
C LEU A 87 -3.83 -2.71 -10.82
N ALA A 88 -4.62 -2.41 -9.79
CA ALA A 88 -5.57 -1.31 -9.83
C ALA A 88 -4.82 0.03 -9.70
N ASP A 89 -4.97 0.96 -10.64
CA ASP A 89 -4.30 2.26 -10.61
C ASP A 89 -4.73 3.12 -9.41
N TYR A 90 -5.92 2.88 -8.90
CA TYR A 90 -6.48 3.51 -7.70
C TYR A 90 -7.58 2.65 -7.08
N CYS A 91 -7.94 2.97 -5.86
CA CYS A 91 -9.19 2.49 -5.25
C CYS A 91 -9.91 3.62 -4.51
N ILE A 92 -11.21 3.44 -4.33
CA ILE A 92 -12.05 4.37 -3.58
C ILE A 92 -12.58 3.64 -2.36
N ILE A 93 -12.30 4.21 -1.19
CA ILE A 93 -12.80 3.72 0.09
C ILE A 93 -13.78 4.75 0.64
N THR A 94 -14.96 4.28 1.05
CA THR A 94 -15.95 5.12 1.73
C THR A 94 -15.97 4.78 3.21
N ASP A 95 -15.87 5.80 4.05
CA ASP A 95 -16.02 5.69 5.50
C ASP A 95 -16.96 6.79 6.00
N LYS A 96 -18.18 6.38 6.39
CA LYS A 96 -19.29 7.27 6.73
C LYS A 96 -19.60 8.22 5.56
N ASP A 97 -19.39 9.52 5.76
CA ASP A 97 -19.60 10.60 4.81
C ASP A 97 -18.33 11.00 4.03
N LYS A 98 -17.23 10.28 4.28
CA LYS A 98 -15.93 10.57 3.66
C LYS A 98 -15.61 9.59 2.54
N VAL A 99 -15.01 10.11 1.49
CA VAL A 99 -14.51 9.34 0.36
C VAL A 99 -12.99 9.50 0.32
N ILE A 100 -12.28 8.39 0.32
CA ILE A 100 -10.82 8.32 0.26
C ILE A 100 -10.42 7.78 -1.10
N TYR A 101 -9.68 8.55 -1.86
CA TYR A 101 -9.05 8.12 -3.09
C TYR A 101 -7.63 7.66 -2.79
N ALA A 102 -7.36 6.38 -2.94
CA ALA A 102 -6.06 5.80 -2.67
C ALA A 102 -5.33 5.48 -3.97
N THR A 103 -4.10 5.92 -4.08
CA THR A 103 -3.19 5.72 -5.21
C THR A 103 -1.75 5.68 -4.73
N HIS A 104 -0.84 5.11 -5.50
CA HIS A 104 0.58 5.10 -5.15
C HIS A 104 1.21 6.50 -5.15
N GLY A 105 0.81 7.36 -6.08
CA GLY A 105 1.31 8.74 -6.15
C GLY A 105 2.17 9.05 -7.40
N HIS A 106 2.55 8.07 -8.19
CA HIS A 106 3.36 8.29 -9.39
C HIS A 106 2.58 8.95 -10.54
N ASN A 107 1.26 8.69 -10.65
CA ASN A 107 0.38 9.31 -11.64
C ASN A 107 -0.45 10.43 -11.02
N TYR A 108 -1.18 10.14 -9.94
CA TYR A 108 -1.98 11.11 -9.21
C TYR A 108 -1.30 11.44 -7.89
N ASN A 109 -1.11 12.73 -7.60
CA ASN A 109 -0.45 13.26 -6.42
C ASN A 109 -0.95 14.67 -6.11
N GLU A 110 -0.32 15.36 -5.18
CA GLU A 110 -0.70 16.73 -4.78
C GLU A 110 -0.64 17.76 -5.92
N ASN A 111 0.21 17.54 -6.93
CA ASN A 111 0.38 18.41 -8.08
C ASN A 111 -0.47 18.01 -9.29
N ASN A 112 -1.00 16.79 -9.28
CA ASN A 112 -1.84 16.23 -10.32
C ASN A 112 -2.98 15.44 -9.66
N LEU A 113 -3.97 16.15 -9.14
CA LEU A 113 -5.11 15.54 -8.47
C LEU A 113 -5.98 14.79 -9.47
N PRO A 114 -6.53 13.63 -9.11
CA PRO A 114 -7.55 12.98 -9.90
C PRO A 114 -8.79 13.89 -10.01
N PRO A 115 -9.68 13.70 -11.00
CA PRO A 115 -10.88 14.50 -11.18
C PRO A 115 -11.88 14.22 -10.05
N LEU A 116 -11.67 14.84 -8.91
CA LEU A 116 -12.43 14.63 -7.68
C LEU A 116 -13.41 15.78 -7.44
N GLN A 117 -14.59 15.45 -6.92
CA GLN A 117 -15.49 16.46 -6.33
C GLN A 117 -14.92 16.91 -4.98
N LYS A 118 -15.35 18.10 -4.52
CA LYS A 118 -14.97 18.63 -3.19
C LYS A 118 -15.29 17.59 -2.10
N GLU A 119 -14.36 17.38 -1.15
CA GLU A 119 -14.44 16.47 0.01
C GLU A 119 -13.89 15.04 -0.20
N ILE A 120 -13.12 14.80 -1.25
CA ILE A 120 -12.38 13.53 -1.41
C ILE A 120 -10.94 13.70 -0.91
N PHE A 121 -10.51 12.78 -0.05
CA PHE A 121 -9.15 12.73 0.45
C PHE A 121 -8.28 11.88 -0.47
N CYS A 122 -7.10 12.38 -0.85
CA CYS A 122 -6.15 11.62 -1.63
C CYS A 122 -5.10 10.99 -0.70
N CYS A 123 -4.93 9.67 -0.81
CA CYS A 123 -3.92 8.92 -0.09
C CYS A 123 -2.88 8.44 -1.10
N THR A 124 -1.64 8.88 -0.95
CA THR A 124 -0.52 8.49 -1.81
C THR A 124 0.60 7.87 -0.97
N GLY A 125 1.47 7.05 -1.56
CA GLY A 125 2.61 6.44 -0.89
C GLY A 125 3.51 7.46 -0.17
N THR A 126 3.57 8.68 -0.69
CA THR A 126 4.44 9.76 -0.17
C THR A 126 3.72 10.72 0.77
N LEU A 127 2.41 10.90 0.65
CA LEU A 127 1.64 11.85 1.46
C LEU A 127 0.25 11.31 1.75
N ILE A 128 -0.07 11.19 3.02
CA ILE A 128 -1.41 10.80 3.48
C ILE A 128 -2.07 12.02 4.10
N TYR A 129 -3.02 12.61 3.40
CA TYR A 129 -3.95 13.59 3.99
C TYR A 129 -5.09 12.80 4.64
N LEU A 130 -4.96 12.49 5.92
CA LEU A 130 -5.99 11.80 6.69
C LEU A 130 -6.52 12.70 7.80
N PRO A 131 -7.84 12.68 8.06
CA PRO A 131 -8.36 13.26 9.31
C PRO A 131 -7.78 12.49 10.50
N ALA A 132 -7.74 13.12 11.66
CA ALA A 132 -7.09 12.67 12.91
C ALA A 132 -7.47 11.26 13.46
N THR A 133 -8.32 10.52 12.77
CA THR A 133 -8.78 9.17 13.16
C THR A 133 -8.03 8.02 12.49
N TYR A 134 -7.04 8.30 11.64
CA TYR A 134 -6.28 7.26 10.94
C TYR A 134 -4.82 7.30 11.38
N THR A 135 -4.28 6.14 11.77
CA THR A 135 -2.86 6.04 12.15
C THR A 135 -2.02 5.98 10.88
N LYS A 136 -1.20 7.01 10.68
CA LYS A 136 -0.21 7.05 9.61
C LYS A 136 1.00 6.23 10.04
N ILE A 137 1.38 5.22 9.26
CA ILE A 137 2.72 4.66 9.33
C ILE A 137 3.45 5.11 8.07
N THR A 138 4.30 6.09 8.26
CA THR A 138 5.18 6.63 7.23
C THR A 138 6.46 5.84 7.19
N HIS A 139 6.90 5.54 5.98
CA HIS A 139 8.23 5.05 5.60
C HIS A 139 8.83 3.96 6.49
N ILE A 140 8.78 2.81 5.93
CA ILE A 140 9.68 1.73 6.33
C ILE A 140 10.95 1.85 5.51
#